data_8bd76219c9ff56bf01108983b7ecbb9f
#
_entry.id   8bd76219c9ff56bf01108983b7ecbb9f
#
_cell.length_a   1.000
_cell.length_b   1.000
_cell.length_c   1.000
_cell.angle_alpha   90.00
_cell.angle_beta   90.00
_cell.angle_gamma   90.00
#
_symmetry.space_group_name_H-M   'P 1'
#
loop_
_entity.id
_entity.type
_entity.pdbx_description
1 polymer ?
#
loop_
_entity_poly.entity_id
_entity_poly.type
_entity_poly.pdbx_seq_one_letter_code
_entity_poly.pdbx_strand_id
1 'polypeptide(L)'
;MRATSNWAPVFVEELAKEGIPVFADTNSGYFDTAEIKTMISLLQIIDNPLQDIPLLSVLRSPIASFNDDELIDIRMVNKNIAFYECMEIIYRLYKNEKLDSYYSFYIKDENKINKIIKDMNEKLKNKICSFIEKLKLWREKSINIDIDEFIWFLYMETGYYGYAGALQAGEQRQANLRILFQRAKQYAKTSYKGLFNFINFINKLKFSSGDMGSAKILGENENVIRIMSIHKSKGLEFPVVILSGTGKILT
;
A
#
# COMPACT_ATOMS: atom_id res chain seq x y z
N MET A 1 18.74 10.13 21.93
CA MET A 1 17.44 10.86 21.94
C MET A 1 16.36 10.02 22.62
N ARG A 2 15.44 10.63 23.38
CA ARG A 2 14.34 9.91 24.04
C ARG A 2 13.07 9.83 23.15
N ALA A 3 12.86 10.80 22.28
CA ALA A 3 11.77 10.85 21.30
C ALA A 3 12.33 10.91 19.87
N THR A 4 12.77 9.77 19.37
CA THR A 4 13.35 9.68 18.02
C THR A 4 12.31 9.86 16.90
N SER A 5 11.06 9.47 17.12
CA SER A 5 10.00 9.52 16.10
C SER A 5 9.73 10.93 15.57
N ASN A 6 9.77 11.95 16.43
CA ASN A 6 9.41 13.33 16.04
C ASN A 6 10.61 14.13 15.49
N TRP A 7 11.82 13.85 15.94
CA TRP A 7 12.99 14.66 15.61
C TRP A 7 13.93 14.00 14.61
N ALA A 8 13.95 12.68 14.54
CA ALA A 8 14.83 11.99 13.60
C ALA A 8 14.59 12.35 12.13
N PRO A 9 13.34 12.54 11.64
CA PRO A 9 13.11 12.98 10.27
C PRO A 9 13.77 14.32 9.94
N VAL A 10 13.74 15.27 10.88
CA VAL A 10 14.37 16.60 10.70
C VAL A 10 15.90 16.45 10.60
N PHE A 11 16.52 15.65 11.46
CA PHE A 11 17.97 15.41 11.39
C PHE A 11 18.37 14.66 10.12
N VAL A 12 17.55 13.71 9.67
CA VAL A 12 17.79 12.99 8.40
C VAL A 12 17.77 13.96 7.24
N GLU A 13 16.78 14.84 7.17
CA GLU A 13 16.64 15.81 6.10
C GLU A 13 17.82 16.80 6.07
N GLU A 14 18.20 17.36 7.22
CA GLU A 14 19.30 18.33 7.29
C GLU A 14 20.66 17.69 6.96
N LEU A 15 20.93 16.50 7.50
CA LEU A 15 22.18 15.79 7.20
C LEU A 15 22.24 15.35 5.72
N ALA A 16 21.13 14.96 5.15
CA ALA A 16 21.05 14.60 3.73
C ALA A 16 21.32 15.81 2.80
N LYS A 17 20.87 17.02 3.18
CA LYS A 17 21.18 18.27 2.44
C LYS A 17 22.69 18.55 2.39
N GLU A 18 23.40 18.19 3.46
CA GLU A 18 24.86 18.32 3.55
C GLU A 18 25.61 17.13 2.90
N GLY A 19 24.90 16.22 2.24
CA GLY A 19 25.50 15.04 1.61
C GLY A 19 26.03 14.00 2.58
N ILE A 20 25.67 14.07 3.86
CA ILE A 20 26.14 13.13 4.89
C ILE A 20 25.21 11.92 4.91
N PRO A 21 25.74 10.71 4.70
CA PRO A 21 24.93 9.50 4.76
C PRO A 21 24.42 9.26 6.19
N VAL A 22 23.10 9.19 6.34
CA VAL A 22 22.45 9.07 7.64
C VAL A 22 21.45 7.92 7.64
N PHE A 23 21.44 7.17 8.72
CA PHE A 23 20.47 6.14 9.01
C PHE A 23 19.75 6.46 10.32
N ALA A 24 18.45 6.66 10.26
CA ALA A 24 17.64 6.85 11.44
C ALA A 24 16.81 5.58 11.71
N ASP A 25 17.03 4.99 12.88
CA ASP A 25 16.17 3.92 13.39
C ASP A 25 14.89 4.55 13.98
N THR A 26 14.13 5.21 13.10
CA THR A 26 12.82 5.74 13.44
C THR A 26 11.81 4.60 13.43
N ASN A 27 10.96 4.54 14.46
CA ASN A 27 9.80 3.66 14.50
C ASN A 27 8.68 4.14 13.55
N SER A 28 9.00 4.80 12.43
CA SER A 28 8.04 4.92 11.34
C SER A 28 7.86 3.51 10.79
N GLY A 29 6.73 2.93 11.14
CA GLY A 29 6.52 1.52 10.94
C GLY A 29 6.68 1.11 9.49
N TYR A 30 7.39 0.04 9.27
CA TYR A 30 7.49 -0.62 7.98
C TYR A 30 6.12 -0.72 7.29
N PHE A 31 5.09 -1.11 8.05
CA PHE A 31 3.73 -1.24 7.56
C PHE A 31 3.02 0.09 7.32
N ASP A 32 3.58 1.21 7.83
CA ASP A 32 3.01 2.54 7.66
C ASP A 32 3.57 3.29 6.46
N THR A 33 4.63 2.76 5.84
CA THR A 33 5.20 3.34 4.63
C THR A 33 4.20 3.27 3.46
N ALA A 34 4.19 4.30 2.62
CA ALA A 34 3.19 4.45 1.55
C ALA A 34 3.20 3.27 0.56
N GLU A 35 4.40 2.80 0.19
CA GLU A 35 4.57 1.69 -0.74
C GLU A 35 4.02 0.37 -0.18
N ILE A 36 4.20 0.12 1.12
CA ILE A 36 3.69 -1.10 1.76
C ILE A 36 2.19 -1.01 1.98
N LYS A 37 1.67 0.14 2.43
CA LYS A 37 0.21 0.36 2.55
C LYS A 37 -0.50 0.15 1.22
N THR A 38 0.05 0.69 0.14
CA THR A 38 -0.54 0.52 -1.20
C THR A 38 -0.56 -0.94 -1.62
N MET A 39 0.54 -1.67 -1.43
CA MET A 39 0.58 -3.09 -1.81
C MET A 39 -0.30 -3.97 -0.93
N ILE A 40 -0.37 -3.71 0.37
CA ILE A 40 -1.30 -4.43 1.25
C ILE A 40 -2.75 -4.13 0.85
N SER A 41 -3.09 -2.88 0.55
CA SER A 41 -4.43 -2.50 0.07
C SER A 41 -4.76 -3.20 -1.25
N LEU A 42 -3.78 -3.33 -2.17
CA LEU A 42 -3.96 -4.08 -3.42
C LEU A 42 -4.27 -5.55 -3.14
N LEU A 43 -3.51 -6.21 -2.25
CA LEU A 43 -3.77 -7.59 -1.87
C LEU A 43 -5.16 -7.75 -1.22
N GLN A 44 -5.56 -6.80 -0.37
CA GLN A 44 -6.87 -6.81 0.30
C GLN A 44 -8.03 -6.73 -0.70
N ILE A 45 -7.95 -5.87 -1.72
CA ILE A 45 -9.04 -5.76 -2.72
C ILE A 45 -9.05 -6.94 -3.70
N ILE A 46 -7.92 -7.58 -3.93
CA ILE A 46 -7.88 -8.82 -4.71
C ILE A 46 -8.60 -9.94 -3.95
N ASP A 47 -8.40 -10.04 -2.64
CA ASP A 47 -9.13 -10.97 -1.78
C ASP A 47 -10.61 -10.60 -1.68
N ASN A 48 -10.91 -9.38 -1.27
CA ASN A 48 -12.27 -8.87 -1.14
C ASN A 48 -12.37 -7.41 -1.61
N PRO A 49 -12.95 -7.15 -2.80
CA PRO A 49 -13.05 -5.80 -3.37
C PRO A 49 -14.12 -4.91 -2.69
N LEU A 50 -14.98 -5.47 -1.84
CA LEU A 50 -16.04 -4.71 -1.15
C LEU A 50 -15.51 -3.85 0.01
N GLN A 51 -14.20 -3.81 0.23
CA GLN A 51 -13.57 -2.96 1.24
C GLN A 51 -13.27 -1.57 0.65
N ASP A 52 -14.14 -0.59 0.91
CA ASP A 52 -14.05 0.74 0.31
C ASP A 52 -12.71 1.46 0.60
N ILE A 53 -12.17 1.38 1.85
CA ILE A 53 -10.94 2.08 2.23
C ILE A 53 -9.72 1.54 1.45
N PRO A 54 -9.43 0.23 1.42
CA PRO A 54 -8.37 -0.31 0.58
C PRO A 54 -8.58 -0.04 -0.92
N LEU A 55 -9.82 -0.15 -1.39
CA LEU A 55 -10.14 0.10 -2.81
C LEU A 55 -9.81 1.54 -3.20
N LEU A 56 -10.31 2.52 -2.47
CA LEU A 56 -10.02 3.93 -2.73
C LEU A 56 -8.52 4.26 -2.63
N SER A 57 -7.81 3.62 -1.69
CA SER A 57 -6.35 3.74 -1.60
C SER A 57 -5.65 3.28 -2.88
N VAL A 58 -6.05 2.15 -3.45
CA VAL A 58 -5.49 1.63 -4.70
C VAL A 58 -5.90 2.47 -5.90
N LEU A 59 -7.18 2.87 -5.99
CA LEU A 59 -7.68 3.69 -7.10
C LEU A 59 -6.94 5.03 -7.20
N ARG A 60 -6.63 5.67 -6.09
CA ARG A 60 -5.84 6.92 -6.05
C ARG A 60 -4.33 6.72 -6.24
N SER A 61 -3.84 5.51 -6.04
CA SER A 61 -2.42 5.20 -6.21
C SER A 61 -1.99 5.22 -7.67
N PRO A 62 -0.67 5.25 -7.96
CA PRO A 62 -0.15 5.14 -9.32
C PRO A 62 -0.56 3.86 -10.07
N ILE A 63 -1.03 2.85 -9.35
CA ILE A 63 -1.50 1.58 -9.94
C ILE A 63 -2.73 1.80 -10.82
N ALA A 64 -3.66 2.66 -10.37
CA ALA A 64 -4.92 2.91 -11.07
C ALA A 64 -5.11 4.39 -11.45
N SER A 65 -4.47 5.33 -10.73
CA SER A 65 -4.38 6.77 -11.04
C SER A 65 -5.72 7.49 -11.22
N PHE A 66 -6.78 7.10 -10.49
CA PHE A 66 -8.04 7.85 -10.47
C PHE A 66 -7.89 9.15 -9.72
N ASN A 67 -8.44 10.24 -10.26
CA ASN A 67 -8.52 11.51 -9.58
C ASN A 67 -9.81 11.64 -8.75
N ASP A 68 -9.93 12.71 -7.98
CA ASP A 68 -11.05 12.90 -7.05
C ASP A 68 -12.39 13.08 -7.78
N ASP A 69 -12.42 13.80 -8.90
CA ASP A 69 -13.63 14.00 -9.71
C ASP A 69 -14.12 12.68 -10.30
N GLU A 70 -13.22 11.85 -10.83
CA GLU A 70 -13.53 10.50 -11.33
C GLU A 70 -14.15 9.61 -10.25
N LEU A 71 -13.64 9.69 -9.02
CA LEU A 71 -14.19 8.91 -7.89
C LEU A 71 -15.57 9.45 -7.47
N ILE A 72 -15.80 10.75 -7.52
CA ILE A 72 -17.11 11.35 -7.28
C ILE A 72 -18.11 10.87 -8.32
N ASP A 73 -17.77 10.92 -9.61
CA ASP A 73 -18.64 10.46 -10.70
C ASP A 73 -19.05 9.00 -10.52
N ILE A 74 -18.12 8.12 -10.14
CA ILE A 74 -18.41 6.73 -9.82
C ILE A 74 -19.41 6.63 -8.65
N ARG A 75 -19.19 7.40 -7.58
CA ARG A 75 -20.03 7.35 -6.38
C ARG A 75 -21.43 7.90 -6.61
N MET A 76 -21.61 8.77 -7.61
CA MET A 76 -22.92 9.31 -7.98
C MET A 76 -23.89 8.24 -8.52
N VAL A 77 -23.41 7.09 -8.94
CA VAL A 77 -24.25 5.96 -9.39
C VAL A 77 -25.13 5.47 -8.25
N ASN A 78 -24.55 5.20 -7.08
CA ASN A 78 -25.31 4.84 -5.88
C ASN A 78 -24.48 5.09 -4.62
N LYS A 79 -25.05 5.79 -3.63
CA LYS A 79 -24.38 6.12 -2.37
C LYS A 79 -24.51 5.04 -1.30
N ASN A 80 -25.41 4.10 -1.47
CA ASN A 80 -25.84 3.15 -0.43
C ASN A 80 -25.24 1.73 -0.59
N ILE A 81 -24.44 1.52 -1.63
CA ILE A 81 -23.75 0.24 -1.89
C ILE A 81 -22.24 0.42 -1.81
N ALA A 82 -21.47 -0.67 -1.78
CA ALA A 82 -20.02 -0.59 -1.78
C ALA A 82 -19.47 0.09 -3.04
N PHE A 83 -18.31 0.73 -2.93
CA PHE A 83 -17.74 1.49 -4.05
C PHE A 83 -17.45 0.59 -5.26
N TYR A 84 -16.97 -0.62 -5.01
CA TYR A 84 -16.76 -1.61 -6.07
C TYR A 84 -18.05 -1.96 -6.82
N GLU A 85 -19.16 -2.06 -6.12
CA GLU A 85 -20.46 -2.35 -6.74
C GLU A 85 -20.91 -1.22 -7.68
N CYS A 86 -20.62 0.04 -7.33
CA CYS A 86 -20.84 1.16 -8.26
C CYS A 86 -20.01 0.98 -9.53
N MET A 87 -18.74 0.60 -9.42
CA MET A 87 -17.88 0.34 -10.58
C MET A 87 -18.37 -0.85 -11.40
N GLU A 88 -18.81 -1.93 -10.76
CA GLU A 88 -19.34 -3.13 -11.45
C GLU A 88 -20.64 -2.84 -12.22
N ILE A 89 -21.53 -1.99 -11.67
CA ILE A 89 -22.73 -1.52 -12.38
C ILE A 89 -22.33 -0.76 -13.65
N ILE A 90 -21.39 0.19 -13.54
CA ILE A 90 -20.88 0.95 -14.69
C ILE A 90 -20.29 0.00 -15.74
N TYR A 91 -19.46 -0.94 -15.31
CA TYR A 91 -18.80 -1.93 -16.16
C TYR A 91 -19.83 -2.74 -16.97
N ARG A 92 -20.82 -3.34 -16.28
CA ARG A 92 -21.83 -4.19 -16.91
C ARG A 92 -22.71 -3.42 -17.91
N LEU A 93 -23.21 -2.25 -17.50
CA LEU A 93 -24.05 -1.44 -18.38
C LEU A 93 -23.25 -0.91 -19.59
N TYR A 94 -21.99 -0.57 -19.42
CA TYR A 94 -21.12 -0.16 -20.53
C TYR A 94 -20.82 -1.31 -21.50
N LYS A 95 -20.69 -2.54 -21.00
CA LYS A 95 -20.50 -3.75 -21.82
C LYS A 95 -21.83 -4.31 -22.38
N ASN A 96 -22.97 -3.65 -22.14
CA ASN A 96 -24.32 -4.13 -22.49
C ASN A 96 -24.67 -5.49 -21.84
N GLU A 97 -24.10 -5.77 -20.67
CA GLU A 97 -24.42 -6.94 -19.87
C GLU A 97 -25.65 -6.66 -18.99
N LYS A 98 -26.46 -7.69 -18.76
CA LYS A 98 -27.62 -7.56 -17.84
C LYS A 98 -27.11 -7.46 -16.39
N LEU A 99 -27.78 -6.60 -15.63
CA LEU A 99 -27.56 -6.54 -14.19
C LEU A 99 -28.22 -7.75 -13.53
N ASP A 100 -27.52 -8.34 -12.55
CA ASP A 100 -28.07 -9.42 -11.74
C ASP A 100 -29.24 -8.91 -10.89
N SER A 101 -30.10 -9.82 -10.43
CA SER A 101 -31.23 -9.51 -9.52
C SER A 101 -30.76 -8.78 -8.25
N TYR A 102 -29.56 -9.07 -7.79
CA TYR A 102 -28.92 -8.38 -6.66
C TYR A 102 -28.81 -6.87 -6.91
N TYR A 103 -28.23 -6.44 -8.03
CA TYR A 103 -28.09 -5.02 -8.35
C TYR A 103 -29.42 -4.35 -8.63
N SER A 104 -30.37 -5.07 -9.26
CA SER A 104 -31.71 -4.56 -9.53
C SER A 104 -32.46 -4.18 -8.25
N PHE A 105 -32.19 -4.85 -7.14
CA PHE A 105 -32.80 -4.52 -5.84
C PHE A 105 -32.34 -3.15 -5.32
N TYR A 106 -31.07 -2.78 -5.52
CA TYR A 106 -30.52 -1.50 -5.07
C TYR A 106 -30.75 -0.36 -6.07
N ILE A 107 -31.10 -0.67 -7.29
CA ILE A 107 -31.39 0.29 -8.36
C ILE A 107 -32.90 0.61 -8.39
N LYS A 108 -33.28 1.67 -7.67
CA LYS A 108 -34.67 2.13 -7.64
C LYS A 108 -35.12 2.82 -8.94
N ASP A 109 -34.18 3.40 -9.68
CA ASP A 109 -34.47 4.17 -10.92
C ASP A 109 -33.34 3.85 -11.94
N GLU A 110 -33.63 2.84 -12.75
CA GLU A 110 -32.68 2.39 -13.78
C GLU A 110 -32.47 3.46 -14.87
N ASN A 111 -33.53 4.27 -15.20
CA ASN A 111 -33.40 5.35 -16.15
C ASN A 111 -32.44 6.44 -15.69
N LYS A 112 -32.47 6.75 -14.40
CA LYS A 112 -31.55 7.73 -13.82
C LYS A 112 -30.10 7.23 -13.90
N ILE A 113 -29.85 5.98 -13.58
CA ILE A 113 -28.48 5.39 -13.63
C ILE A 113 -27.98 5.34 -15.06
N ASN A 114 -28.80 4.88 -15.99
CA ASN A 114 -28.48 4.86 -17.41
C ASN A 114 -28.12 6.25 -17.93
N LYS A 115 -28.84 7.30 -17.48
CA LYS A 115 -28.52 8.68 -17.83
C LYS A 115 -27.15 9.09 -17.26
N ILE A 116 -26.90 8.85 -15.98
CA ILE A 116 -25.58 9.16 -15.34
C ILE A 116 -24.45 8.50 -16.11
N ILE A 117 -24.58 7.21 -16.44
CA ILE A 117 -23.54 6.47 -17.18
C ILE A 117 -23.40 6.99 -18.61
N LYS A 118 -24.49 7.35 -19.26
CA LYS A 118 -24.46 7.93 -20.61
C LYS A 118 -23.71 9.26 -20.64
N ASP A 119 -23.94 10.11 -19.64
CA ASP A 119 -23.32 11.42 -19.51
C ASP A 119 -21.86 11.35 -19.00
N MET A 120 -21.45 10.18 -18.45
CA MET A 120 -20.09 9.96 -17.94
C MET A 120 -19.05 9.99 -19.06
N ASN A 121 -17.87 10.55 -18.76
CA ASN A 121 -16.76 10.63 -19.71
C ASN A 121 -16.33 9.23 -20.19
N GLU A 122 -16.16 9.09 -21.50
CA GLU A 122 -15.79 7.82 -22.15
C GLU A 122 -14.42 7.30 -21.67
N LYS A 123 -13.46 8.21 -21.39
CA LYS A 123 -12.16 7.84 -20.81
C LYS A 123 -12.32 7.22 -19.43
N LEU A 124 -13.23 7.74 -18.62
CA LEU A 124 -13.50 7.20 -17.29
C LEU A 124 -14.13 5.80 -17.38
N LYS A 125 -15.10 5.59 -18.25
CA LYS A 125 -15.72 4.28 -18.48
C LYS A 125 -14.68 3.23 -18.89
N ASN A 126 -13.82 3.56 -19.84
CA ASN A 126 -12.73 2.68 -20.28
C ASN A 126 -11.73 2.39 -19.16
N LYS A 127 -11.39 3.37 -18.32
CA LYS A 127 -10.51 3.22 -17.19
C LYS A 127 -11.10 2.29 -16.12
N ILE A 128 -12.39 2.43 -15.83
CA ILE A 128 -13.13 1.54 -14.92
C ILE A 128 -13.10 0.11 -15.47
N CYS A 129 -13.44 -0.08 -16.76
CA CYS A 129 -13.43 -1.40 -17.39
C CYS A 129 -12.06 -2.06 -17.31
N SER A 130 -11.01 -1.34 -17.69
CA SER A 130 -9.63 -1.84 -17.62
C SER A 130 -9.24 -2.25 -16.19
N PHE A 131 -9.61 -1.45 -15.18
CA PHE A 131 -9.31 -1.78 -13.79
C PHE A 131 -10.06 -3.04 -13.32
N ILE A 132 -11.35 -3.16 -13.62
CA ILE A 132 -12.15 -4.34 -13.24
C ILE A 132 -11.62 -5.61 -13.92
N GLU A 133 -11.29 -5.54 -15.21
CA GLU A 133 -10.72 -6.67 -15.96
C GLU A 133 -9.37 -7.12 -15.36
N LYS A 134 -8.50 -6.17 -15.03
CA LYS A 134 -7.25 -6.47 -14.30
C LYS A 134 -7.50 -7.08 -12.93
N LEU A 135 -8.44 -6.54 -12.16
CA LEU A 135 -8.76 -7.07 -10.84
C LEU A 135 -9.29 -8.51 -10.93
N LYS A 136 -10.16 -8.82 -11.91
CA LYS A 136 -10.65 -10.19 -12.18
C LYS A 136 -9.48 -11.13 -12.51
N LEU A 137 -8.57 -10.71 -13.38
CA LEU A 137 -7.36 -11.46 -13.72
C LEU A 137 -6.46 -11.71 -12.50
N TRP A 138 -6.24 -10.69 -11.68
CA TRP A 138 -5.41 -10.83 -10.47
C TRP A 138 -6.05 -11.77 -9.46
N ARG A 139 -7.37 -11.72 -9.29
CA ARG A 139 -8.12 -12.64 -8.42
C ARG A 139 -7.98 -14.09 -8.88
N GLU A 140 -8.15 -14.36 -10.17
CA GLU A 140 -7.95 -15.69 -10.75
C GLU A 140 -6.50 -16.19 -10.54
N LYS A 141 -5.53 -15.31 -10.81
CA LYS A 141 -4.12 -15.65 -10.65
C LYS A 141 -3.72 -15.93 -9.21
N SER A 142 -4.30 -15.19 -8.24
CA SER A 142 -4.01 -15.36 -6.82
C SER A 142 -4.37 -16.74 -6.26
N ILE A 143 -5.24 -17.47 -6.95
CA ILE A 143 -5.64 -18.84 -6.57
C ILE A 143 -4.64 -19.87 -7.11
N ASN A 144 -4.01 -19.59 -8.25
CA ASN A 144 -3.27 -20.58 -9.06
C ASN A 144 -1.75 -20.56 -8.81
N ILE A 145 -1.20 -19.52 -8.20
CA ILE A 145 0.25 -19.38 -7.96
C ILE A 145 0.55 -19.10 -6.50
N ASP A 146 1.76 -19.43 -6.06
CA ASP A 146 2.21 -19.18 -4.69
C ASP A 146 2.28 -17.66 -4.41
N ILE A 147 2.10 -17.29 -3.13
CA ILE A 147 1.94 -15.88 -2.72
C ILE A 147 3.17 -15.01 -3.04
N ASP A 148 4.37 -15.55 -2.98
CA ASP A 148 5.60 -14.82 -3.31
C ASP A 148 5.70 -14.56 -4.81
N GLU A 149 5.41 -15.57 -5.65
CA GLU A 149 5.34 -15.39 -7.10
C GLU A 149 4.24 -14.41 -7.48
N PHE A 150 3.10 -14.46 -6.78
CA PHE A 150 1.99 -13.54 -7.01
C PHE A 150 2.34 -12.09 -6.67
N ILE A 151 3.00 -11.83 -5.54
CA ILE A 151 3.45 -10.49 -5.18
C ILE A 151 4.47 -9.96 -6.20
N TRP A 152 5.40 -10.79 -6.63
CA TRP A 152 6.37 -10.38 -7.65
C TRP A 152 5.69 -10.09 -9.00
N PHE A 153 4.73 -10.94 -9.40
CA PHE A 153 3.89 -10.69 -10.57
C PHE A 153 3.19 -9.34 -10.48
N LEU A 154 2.55 -9.00 -9.35
CA LEU A 154 1.89 -7.72 -9.15
C LEU A 154 2.87 -6.54 -9.25
N TYR A 155 4.09 -6.67 -8.71
CA TYR A 155 5.11 -5.63 -8.84
C TYR A 155 5.45 -5.30 -10.29
N MET A 156 5.58 -6.34 -11.13
CA MET A 156 5.93 -6.18 -12.54
C MET A 156 4.74 -5.73 -13.38
N GLU A 157 3.59 -6.37 -13.20
CA GLU A 157 2.36 -6.07 -13.95
C GLU A 157 1.86 -4.64 -13.74
N THR A 158 1.93 -4.16 -12.49
CA THR A 158 1.51 -2.79 -12.16
C THR A 158 2.61 -1.76 -12.41
N GLY A 159 3.86 -2.17 -12.64
CA GLY A 159 5.02 -1.28 -12.70
C GLY A 159 5.36 -0.60 -11.37
N TYR A 160 4.67 -0.96 -10.28
CA TYR A 160 4.76 -0.25 -9.01
C TYR A 160 6.14 -0.32 -8.36
N TYR A 161 6.87 -1.43 -8.56
CA TYR A 161 8.25 -1.58 -8.06
C TYR A 161 9.21 -0.57 -8.72
N GLY A 162 9.11 -0.39 -10.03
CA GLY A 162 9.89 0.60 -10.76
C GLY A 162 9.51 2.03 -10.38
N TYR A 163 8.19 2.30 -10.28
CA TYR A 163 7.68 3.59 -9.84
C TYR A 163 8.21 3.96 -8.45
N ALA A 164 8.13 3.04 -7.47
CA ALA A 164 8.63 3.28 -6.13
C ALA A 164 10.13 3.62 -6.10
N GLY A 165 10.92 2.97 -6.97
CA GLY A 165 12.35 3.24 -7.14
C GLY A 165 12.68 4.60 -7.74
N ALA A 166 11.79 5.16 -8.55
CA ALA A 166 11.96 6.48 -9.18
C ALA A 166 11.61 7.66 -8.24
N LEU A 167 10.97 7.39 -7.10
CA LEU A 167 10.63 8.41 -6.12
C LEU A 167 11.83 8.77 -5.22
N GLN A 168 11.69 9.88 -4.49
CA GLN A 168 12.63 10.23 -3.42
C GLN A 168 12.79 9.06 -2.42
N ALA A 169 14.01 8.76 -2.01
CA ALA A 169 14.39 7.56 -1.24
C ALA A 169 13.97 6.24 -1.92
N GLY A 170 14.07 6.17 -3.25
CA GLY A 170 13.61 5.05 -4.07
C GLY A 170 14.24 3.71 -3.69
N GLU A 171 15.54 3.68 -3.39
CA GLU A 171 16.24 2.47 -2.93
C GLU A 171 15.62 1.90 -1.64
N GLN A 172 15.30 2.79 -0.67
CA GLN A 172 14.63 2.40 0.57
C GLN A 172 13.23 1.84 0.29
N ARG A 173 12.46 2.49 -0.60
CA ARG A 173 11.12 2.01 -0.98
C ARG A 173 11.17 0.64 -1.64
N GLN A 174 12.11 0.44 -2.56
CA GLN A 174 12.32 -0.88 -3.18
C GLN A 174 12.77 -1.94 -2.16
N ALA A 175 13.62 -1.58 -1.21
CA ALA A 175 14.01 -2.50 -0.14
C ALA A 175 12.82 -2.88 0.75
N ASN A 176 11.93 -1.95 1.06
CA ASN A 176 10.67 -2.24 1.77
C ASN A 176 9.80 -3.25 0.99
N LEU A 177 9.64 -3.05 -0.31
CA LEU A 177 8.92 -3.98 -1.19
C LEU A 177 9.60 -5.37 -1.25
N ARG A 178 10.93 -5.42 -1.30
CA ARG A 178 11.68 -6.70 -1.23
C ARG A 178 11.45 -7.43 0.10
N ILE A 179 11.35 -6.72 1.21
CA ILE A 179 11.01 -7.33 2.51
C ILE A 179 9.61 -7.95 2.47
N LEU A 180 8.62 -7.27 1.87
CA LEU A 180 7.27 -7.85 1.72
C LEU A 180 7.33 -9.15 0.92
N PHE A 181 8.06 -9.15 -0.19
CA PHE A 181 8.31 -10.35 -1.00
C PHE A 181 9.00 -11.47 -0.19
N GLN A 182 10.04 -11.15 0.57
CA GLN A 182 10.74 -12.13 1.41
C GLN A 182 9.83 -12.74 2.49
N ARG A 183 8.95 -11.93 3.08
CA ARG A 183 7.93 -12.42 4.03
C ARG A 183 6.93 -13.34 3.37
N ALA A 184 6.49 -13.02 2.14
CA ALA A 184 5.64 -13.90 1.36
C ALA A 184 6.34 -15.22 1.06
N LYS A 185 7.62 -15.20 0.70
CA LYS A 185 8.44 -16.40 0.47
C LYS A 185 8.62 -17.25 1.73
N GLN A 186 8.78 -16.62 2.90
CA GLN A 186 8.80 -17.34 4.17
C GLN A 186 7.44 -17.95 4.50
N TYR A 187 6.36 -17.19 4.26
CA TYR A 187 5.00 -17.68 4.46
C TYR A 187 4.66 -18.83 3.53
N ALA A 188 5.06 -18.81 2.26
CA ALA A 188 4.83 -19.88 1.29
C ALA A 188 5.40 -21.24 1.73
N LYS A 189 6.43 -21.25 2.61
CA LYS A 189 7.00 -22.47 3.20
C LYS A 189 6.18 -23.04 4.35
N THR A 190 5.19 -22.31 4.86
CA THR A 190 4.32 -22.78 5.94
C THR A 190 3.21 -23.68 5.41
N SER A 191 2.52 -24.37 6.31
CA SER A 191 1.34 -25.19 5.95
C SER A 191 0.11 -24.35 5.57
N TYR A 192 0.10 -23.07 5.91
CA TYR A 192 -1.00 -22.18 5.58
C TYR A 192 -0.84 -21.64 4.16
N LYS A 193 -1.89 -21.71 3.37
CA LYS A 193 -1.90 -21.28 1.97
C LYS A 193 -3.00 -20.24 1.72
N GLY A 194 -2.88 -19.52 0.61
CA GLY A 194 -3.89 -18.61 0.11
C GLY A 194 -3.71 -17.15 0.56
N LEU A 195 -4.23 -16.24 -0.26
CA LEU A 195 -4.09 -14.79 -0.10
C LEU A 195 -4.71 -14.28 1.20
N PHE A 196 -5.93 -14.72 1.53
CA PHE A 196 -6.62 -14.36 2.77
C PHE A 196 -5.78 -14.67 4.02
N ASN A 197 -5.23 -15.88 4.10
CA ASN A 197 -4.40 -16.28 5.24
C ASN A 197 -3.09 -15.47 5.31
N PHE A 198 -2.50 -15.12 4.16
CA PHE A 198 -1.33 -14.25 4.11
C PHE A 198 -1.65 -12.84 4.63
N ILE A 199 -2.77 -12.24 4.22
CA ILE A 199 -3.23 -10.94 4.72
C ILE A 199 -3.40 -10.98 6.24
N ASN A 200 -4.01 -12.03 6.77
CA ASN A 200 -4.17 -12.22 8.22
C ASN A 200 -2.81 -12.39 8.93
N PHE A 201 -1.86 -13.09 8.32
CA PHE A 201 -0.49 -13.20 8.83
C PHE A 201 0.19 -11.82 8.90
N ILE A 202 0.11 -11.01 7.84
CA ILE A 202 0.65 -9.65 7.83
C ILE A 202 -0.02 -8.77 8.90
N ASN A 203 -1.34 -8.85 9.05
CA ASN A 203 -2.06 -8.12 10.08
C ASN A 203 -1.60 -8.52 11.50
N LYS A 204 -1.42 -9.82 11.77
CA LYS A 204 -0.86 -10.30 13.04
C LYS A 204 0.55 -9.77 13.29
N LEU A 205 1.41 -9.76 12.27
CA LEU A 205 2.75 -9.19 12.39
C LEU A 205 2.70 -7.69 12.72
N LYS A 206 1.78 -6.94 12.12
CA LYS A 206 1.58 -5.52 12.43
C LYS A 206 1.21 -5.28 13.89
N PHE A 207 0.35 -6.11 14.47
CA PHE A 207 -0.09 -5.99 15.85
C PHE A 207 0.92 -6.55 16.87
N SER A 208 1.63 -7.64 16.53
CA SER A 208 2.50 -8.35 17.49
C SER A 208 3.90 -7.75 17.61
N SER A 209 4.39 -7.09 16.55
CA SER A 209 5.79 -6.67 16.46
C SER A 209 6.03 -5.25 16.95
N GLY A 210 4.99 -4.52 17.42
CA GLY A 210 5.16 -3.09 17.72
C GLY A 210 5.94 -2.40 16.60
N ASP A 211 5.47 -2.61 15.38
CA ASP A 211 5.98 -2.03 14.15
C ASP A 211 7.47 -2.33 13.88
N MET A 212 7.73 -3.38 13.11
CA MET A 212 9.09 -3.66 12.62
C MET A 212 9.58 -2.48 11.77
N GLY A 213 10.69 -1.87 12.19
CA GLY A 213 11.31 -0.77 11.44
C GLY A 213 11.46 -1.07 9.95
N SER A 214 11.43 -0.02 9.12
CA SER A 214 11.63 -0.11 7.67
C SER A 214 12.90 -0.89 7.31
N ALA A 215 12.98 -1.40 6.08
CA ALA A 215 14.12 -2.18 5.61
C ALA A 215 15.46 -1.49 5.90
N LYS A 216 16.37 -2.18 6.56
CA LYS A 216 17.74 -1.72 6.67
C LYS A 216 18.44 -1.97 5.34
N ILE A 217 18.62 -0.94 4.52
CA ILE A 217 19.44 -1.01 3.30
C ILE A 217 20.91 -1.03 3.70
N LEU A 218 21.25 -0.30 4.77
CA LEU A 218 22.63 -0.10 5.22
C LEU A 218 23.02 -1.22 6.18
N GLY A 219 24.07 -1.97 5.83
CA GLY A 219 24.66 -3.00 6.68
C GLY A 219 25.18 -2.42 7.99
N GLU A 220 25.38 -3.28 9.01
CA GLU A 220 25.89 -2.86 10.31
C GLU A 220 27.28 -2.20 10.26
N ASN A 221 28.02 -2.40 9.16
CA ASN A 221 29.41 -1.92 8.96
C ASN A 221 29.55 -0.72 8.03
N GLU A 222 28.47 -0.06 7.61
CA GLU A 222 28.59 1.10 6.72
C GLU A 222 28.92 2.38 7.47
N ASN A 223 29.74 3.25 6.83
CA ASN A 223 30.17 4.54 7.39
C ASN A 223 29.03 5.58 7.28
N VAL A 224 28.08 5.52 8.21
CA VAL A 224 26.89 6.37 8.24
C VAL A 224 26.63 6.92 9.65
N ILE A 225 26.04 8.10 9.73
CA ILE A 225 25.53 8.63 11.00
C ILE A 225 24.27 7.84 11.38
N ARG A 226 24.27 7.22 12.55
CA ARG A 226 23.12 6.46 13.09
C ARG A 226 22.35 7.27 14.11
N ILE A 227 21.09 7.56 13.82
CA ILE A 227 20.18 8.21 14.76
C ILE A 227 19.33 7.13 15.43
N MET A 228 19.49 6.97 16.74
CA MET A 228 18.76 5.95 17.51
C MET A 228 18.40 6.42 18.92
N SER A 229 17.51 5.71 19.58
CA SER A 229 17.19 5.97 20.98
C SER A 229 18.29 5.42 21.91
N ILE A 230 18.40 5.99 23.11
CA ILE A 230 19.33 5.51 24.15
C ILE A 230 19.07 4.03 24.48
N HIS A 231 17.81 3.60 24.47
CA HIS A 231 17.48 2.19 24.73
C HIS A 231 17.99 1.24 23.64
N LYS A 232 17.96 1.68 22.38
CA LYS A 232 18.43 0.88 21.24
C LYS A 232 19.97 0.87 21.11
N SER A 233 20.67 1.83 21.72
CA SER A 233 22.13 1.86 21.75
C SER A 233 22.73 1.00 22.87
N LYS A 234 21.90 0.45 23.77
CA LYS A 234 22.40 -0.39 24.87
C LYS A 234 23.13 -1.63 24.34
N GLY A 235 24.37 -1.80 24.73
CA GLY A 235 25.20 -2.91 24.28
C GLY A 235 25.88 -2.70 22.91
N LEU A 236 25.80 -1.50 22.33
CA LEU A 236 26.51 -1.14 21.10
C LEU A 236 27.63 -0.16 21.42
N GLU A 237 28.77 -0.29 20.70
CA GLU A 237 29.91 0.60 20.79
C GLU A 237 30.05 1.43 19.52
N PHE A 238 30.31 2.73 19.67
CA PHE A 238 30.48 3.65 18.54
C PHE A 238 31.73 4.50 18.75
N PRO A 239 32.51 4.78 17.68
CA PRO A 239 33.70 5.63 17.76
C PRO A 239 33.41 7.07 18.22
N VAL A 240 32.20 7.58 17.80
CA VAL A 240 31.75 8.93 18.18
C VAL A 240 30.27 8.83 18.57
N VAL A 241 29.90 9.45 19.69
CA VAL A 241 28.51 9.50 20.16
C VAL A 241 28.13 10.96 20.42
N ILE A 242 27.06 11.40 19.73
CA ILE A 242 26.48 12.73 19.92
C ILE A 242 25.13 12.58 20.63
N LEU A 243 25.06 13.08 21.85
CA LEU A 243 23.84 13.06 22.65
C LEU A 243 23.07 14.36 22.42
N SER A 244 21.94 14.29 21.68
CA SER A 244 21.11 15.45 21.36
C SER A 244 19.84 15.49 22.21
N GLY A 245 19.29 16.70 22.43
CA GLY A 245 18.06 16.93 23.18
C GLY A 245 18.20 16.85 24.70
N THR A 246 19.39 17.08 25.23
CA THR A 246 19.70 17.03 26.68
C THR A 246 19.19 18.24 27.46
N GLY A 247 18.84 19.35 26.78
CA GLY A 247 18.34 20.57 27.42
C GLY A 247 16.84 20.59 27.74
N LYS A 248 16.10 19.49 27.49
CA LYS A 248 14.67 19.43 27.83
C LYS A 248 14.50 18.88 29.25
N ILE A 249 13.90 19.68 30.12
CA ILE A 249 13.47 19.24 31.46
C ILE A 249 12.43 18.12 31.26
N LEU A 250 12.68 17.00 31.92
CA LEU A 250 11.73 15.90 31.96
C LEU A 250 10.59 16.26 32.91
N THR A 251 9.45 16.67 32.34
CA THR A 251 8.18 16.73 33.05
C THR A 251 7.43 15.42 32.89
#